data_9974c64777fa232e84f245064badc48a
#
_entry.id   9974c64777fa232e84f245064badc48a
#
_cell.length_a   1.000
_cell.length_b   1.000
_cell.length_c   1.000
_cell.angle_alpha   90.00
_cell.angle_beta   90.00
_cell.angle_gamma   90.00
#
_symmetry.space_group_name_H-M   'P 1'
#
loop_
_entity.id
_entity.type
_entity.pdbx_description
1 polymer ?
#
loop_
_entity_poly.entity_id
_entity_poly.type
_entity_poly.pdbx_seq_one_letter_code
_entity_poly.pdbx_strand_id
1 'polypeptide(L)'
;NDEKILICTHATLRFACEGLDEKKFDNTIFAIDEFHHVSVSGDNRLGEILKNIMDKSKAHIVAMTGSYFRGDSIPILLPEDEKKFTKVTYNYYEQLNGYDFLKTLGIGYHFYQGRYTNAILEVLDTDKKTILHIPSVNSGESTKDKHNEVDFIIDAIGDVLKQDIETGVIHVKRKTDGKILKIADLVEDTQKERDKIQGYLRDINSADDIDIIIALGMAKEGFDWPYCEHALTVGYRGSLTEIIQIIGRATRDSDNKTHAQFTNLIAQPNAEDDEVKLSVNNMLKAITASLLMEQVLAPNWKFKTKVSDDDKAKPGEIKIRGLKEPSSQRVKDIVEE
;
A
#
# COMPACT_ATOMS: atom_id res chain seq x y z
N ASN A 1 -22.09 11.54 26.60
CA ASN A 1 -22.39 10.24 25.98
C ASN A 1 -22.01 9.17 26.99
N ASP A 2 -22.96 8.30 27.31
CA ASP A 2 -22.78 7.19 28.27
C ASP A 2 -22.22 5.93 27.54
N GLU A 3 -21.87 6.07 26.27
CA GLU A 3 -21.34 4.98 25.46
C GLU A 3 -19.89 4.66 25.86
N LYS A 4 -19.60 3.39 26.02
CA LYS A 4 -18.27 2.89 26.39
C LYS A 4 -17.28 2.86 25.24
N ILE A 5 -17.77 2.76 24.02
CA ILE A 5 -16.97 2.69 22.78
C ILE A 5 -17.57 3.66 21.77
N LEU A 6 -16.73 4.53 21.22
CA LEU A 6 -17.07 5.43 20.13
C LEU A 6 -16.16 5.15 18.94
N ILE A 7 -16.75 4.89 17.77
CA ILE A 7 -16.02 4.74 16.52
C ILE A 7 -16.35 5.94 15.62
N CYS A 8 -15.34 6.62 15.12
CA CYS A 8 -15.52 7.77 14.24
C CYS A 8 -14.34 7.92 13.27
N THR A 9 -14.53 8.72 12.23
CA THR A 9 -13.42 9.09 11.31
C THR A 9 -12.51 10.14 11.95
N HIS A 10 -11.27 10.27 11.45
CA HIS A 10 -10.36 11.35 11.86
C HIS A 10 -10.98 12.74 11.68
N ALA A 11 -11.76 12.93 10.61
CA ALA A 11 -12.48 14.17 10.39
C ALA A 11 -13.50 14.46 11.48
N THR A 12 -14.31 13.46 11.85
CA THR A 12 -15.30 13.58 12.93
C THR A 12 -14.62 13.84 14.27
N LEU A 13 -13.52 13.15 14.57
CA LEU A 13 -12.76 13.37 15.81
C LEU A 13 -12.29 14.81 15.94
N ARG A 14 -11.77 15.39 14.86
CA ARG A 14 -11.33 16.80 14.84
C ARG A 14 -12.45 17.77 15.25
N PHE A 15 -13.64 17.59 14.69
CA PHE A 15 -14.79 18.42 15.03
C PHE A 15 -15.32 18.15 16.46
N ALA A 16 -15.37 16.89 16.86
CA ALA A 16 -15.89 16.49 18.18
C ALA A 16 -15.02 16.98 19.34
N CYS A 17 -13.71 17.08 19.14
CA CYS A 17 -12.76 17.56 20.15
C CYS A 17 -12.63 19.09 20.17
N GLU A 18 -13.21 19.79 19.21
CA GLU A 18 -13.12 21.25 19.16
C GLU A 18 -13.81 21.90 20.35
N GLY A 19 -13.05 22.68 21.10
CA GLY A 19 -13.56 23.41 22.28
C GLY A 19 -13.88 22.55 23.51
N LEU A 20 -13.50 21.27 23.51
CA LEU A 20 -13.61 20.42 24.69
C LEU A 20 -12.38 20.60 25.59
N ASP A 21 -12.62 20.56 26.93
CA ASP A 21 -11.55 20.44 27.92
C ASP A 21 -10.90 19.05 27.81
N GLU A 22 -9.59 18.99 27.59
CA GLU A 22 -8.83 17.76 27.38
C GLU A 22 -8.92 16.81 28.60
N LYS A 23 -9.17 17.31 29.81
CA LYS A 23 -9.40 16.49 31.03
C LYS A 23 -10.63 15.59 30.94
N LYS A 24 -11.56 15.88 30.04
CA LYS A 24 -12.68 14.98 29.78
C LYS A 24 -12.25 13.64 29.18
N PHE A 25 -11.05 13.59 28.65
CA PHE A 25 -10.45 12.36 28.09
C PHE A 25 -9.61 11.58 29.11
N ASP A 26 -9.56 11.99 30.36
CA ASP A 26 -8.92 11.21 31.41
C ASP A 26 -9.54 9.80 31.47
N ASN A 27 -8.69 8.78 31.61
CA ASN A 27 -9.07 7.36 31.58
C ASN A 27 -9.73 6.88 30.26
N THR A 28 -9.48 7.57 29.15
CA THR A 28 -9.91 7.17 27.82
C THR A 28 -8.75 6.55 27.06
N ILE A 29 -9.04 5.57 26.20
CA ILE A 29 -8.09 5.03 25.23
C ILE A 29 -8.49 5.55 23.86
N PHE A 30 -7.55 6.22 23.18
CA PHE A 30 -7.65 6.60 21.79
C PHE A 30 -6.89 5.57 20.96
N ALA A 31 -7.59 4.69 20.23
CA ALA A 31 -7.01 3.83 19.23
C ALA A 31 -7.13 4.55 17.87
N ILE A 32 -5.99 4.97 17.31
CA ILE A 32 -5.95 5.77 16.08
C ILE A 32 -5.29 4.93 15.00
N ASP A 33 -6.11 4.51 14.06
CA ASP A 33 -5.64 3.79 12.87
C ASP A 33 -5.10 4.78 11.82
N GLU A 34 -4.26 4.30 10.91
CA GLU A 34 -3.57 5.12 9.90
C GLU A 34 -2.89 6.36 10.52
N PHE A 35 -2.16 6.14 11.62
CA PHE A 35 -1.56 7.21 12.42
C PHE A 35 -0.58 8.09 11.62
N HIS A 36 -0.09 7.62 10.47
CA HIS A 36 0.73 8.41 9.57
C HIS A 36 0.02 9.66 8.99
N HIS A 37 -1.31 9.73 9.07
CA HIS A 37 -2.07 10.95 8.75
C HIS A 37 -1.97 12.04 9.81
N VAL A 38 -1.48 11.72 11.00
CA VAL A 38 -1.10 12.70 12.02
C VAL A 38 0.23 13.33 11.60
N SER A 39 0.40 14.61 11.80
CA SER A 39 1.69 15.27 11.63
C SER A 39 1.84 16.46 12.55
N VAL A 40 3.08 16.83 12.83
CA VAL A 40 3.42 18.00 13.63
C VAL A 40 3.39 19.31 12.84
N SER A 41 3.03 19.27 11.55
CA SER A 41 2.87 20.50 10.76
C SER A 41 1.77 21.38 11.34
N GLY A 42 1.99 22.70 11.39
CA GLY A 42 1.03 23.66 11.94
C GLY A 42 -0.37 23.63 11.29
N ASP A 43 -0.46 23.04 10.09
CA ASP A 43 -1.72 22.89 9.36
C ASP A 43 -2.46 21.55 9.70
N ASN A 44 -1.83 20.65 10.48
CA ASN A 44 -2.44 19.39 10.85
C ASN A 44 -3.19 19.49 12.19
N ARG A 45 -4.48 19.80 12.08
CA ARG A 45 -5.36 19.97 13.24
C ARG A 45 -5.50 18.72 14.11
N LEU A 46 -5.40 17.53 13.53
CA LEU A 46 -5.42 16.27 14.28
C LEU A 46 -4.17 16.11 15.13
N GLY A 47 -3.00 16.44 14.57
CA GLY A 47 -1.74 16.45 15.32
C GLY A 47 -1.76 17.40 16.51
N GLU A 48 -2.31 18.61 16.33
CA GLU A 48 -2.48 19.60 17.41
C GLU A 48 -3.39 19.08 18.52
N ILE A 49 -4.55 18.50 18.18
CA ILE A 49 -5.49 17.92 19.14
C ILE A 49 -4.83 16.80 19.94
N LEU A 50 -4.13 15.89 19.25
CA LEU A 50 -3.47 14.77 19.94
C LEU A 50 -2.34 15.24 20.85
N LYS A 51 -1.58 16.24 20.43
CA LYS A 51 -0.58 16.88 21.30
C LYS A 51 -1.19 17.47 22.55
N ASN A 52 -2.29 18.19 22.42
CA ASN A 52 -3.01 18.74 23.57
C ASN A 52 -3.54 17.64 24.52
N ILE A 53 -4.09 16.56 23.98
CA ILE A 53 -4.54 15.40 24.77
C ILE A 53 -3.36 14.77 25.51
N MET A 54 -2.21 14.56 24.85
CA MET A 54 -1.01 14.00 25.47
C MET A 54 -0.44 14.87 26.59
N ASP A 55 -0.53 16.20 26.45
CA ASP A 55 0.09 17.13 27.39
C ASP A 55 -0.85 17.49 28.56
N LYS A 56 -2.17 17.42 28.37
CA LYS A 56 -3.14 17.99 29.31
C LYS A 56 -4.14 16.96 29.88
N SER A 57 -4.10 15.71 29.43
CA SER A 57 -4.98 14.65 29.92
C SER A 57 -4.22 13.41 30.36
N LYS A 58 -4.93 12.47 31.04
CA LYS A 58 -4.45 11.13 31.37
C LYS A 58 -4.99 10.07 30.39
N ALA A 59 -5.21 10.47 29.15
CA ALA A 59 -5.61 9.53 28.11
C ALA A 59 -4.44 8.62 27.71
N HIS A 60 -4.78 7.42 27.27
CA HIS A 60 -3.83 6.52 26.63
C HIS A 60 -4.03 6.55 25.12
N ILE A 61 -2.95 6.61 24.35
CA ILE A 61 -3.00 6.64 22.90
C ILE A 61 -2.35 5.37 22.36
N VAL A 62 -3.10 4.62 21.55
CA VAL A 62 -2.63 3.50 20.75
C VAL A 62 -2.56 3.98 19.30
N ALA A 63 -1.35 4.23 18.82
CA ALA A 63 -1.09 4.67 17.45
C ALA A 63 -0.82 3.44 16.58
N MET A 64 -1.65 3.23 15.57
CA MET A 64 -1.55 2.10 14.64
C MET A 64 -1.29 2.62 13.23
N THR A 65 -0.33 2.04 12.55
CA THR A 65 -0.05 2.37 11.14
C THR A 65 0.71 1.25 10.46
N GLY A 66 0.38 0.95 9.23
CA GLY A 66 1.13 0.01 8.38
C GLY A 66 2.47 0.59 7.92
N SER A 67 2.67 1.90 8.05
CA SER A 67 3.92 2.57 7.73
C SER A 67 4.09 3.79 8.62
N TYR A 68 5.14 3.84 9.43
CA TYR A 68 5.46 5.02 10.24
C TYR A 68 6.17 6.12 9.43
N PHE A 69 6.29 5.92 8.12
CA PHE A 69 6.96 6.84 7.21
C PHE A 69 5.96 7.47 6.23
N ARG A 70 5.93 8.80 6.16
CA ARG A 70 5.01 9.55 5.28
C ARG A 70 5.51 9.71 3.85
N GLY A 71 6.80 9.53 3.62
CA GLY A 71 7.45 9.81 2.33
C GLY A 71 7.81 11.28 2.11
N ASP A 72 7.49 12.16 3.07
CA ASP A 72 7.91 13.57 3.09
C ASP A 72 8.88 13.84 4.25
N SER A 73 9.41 15.04 4.32
CA SER A 73 10.34 15.47 5.37
C SER A 73 9.67 15.89 6.69
N ILE A 74 8.34 15.79 6.78
CA ILE A 74 7.58 16.23 7.96
C ILE A 74 7.43 15.04 8.91
N PRO A 75 7.94 15.11 10.15
CA PRO A 75 7.78 14.03 11.11
C PRO A 75 6.32 13.87 11.54
N ILE A 76 5.92 12.64 11.85
CA ILE A 76 4.60 12.32 12.40
C ILE A 76 4.48 12.87 13.82
N LEU A 77 5.48 12.63 14.66
CA LEU A 77 5.61 13.16 16.01
C LEU A 77 6.93 13.89 16.17
N LEU A 78 6.98 14.85 17.09
CA LEU A 78 8.27 15.41 17.54
C LEU A 78 9.04 14.36 18.35
N PRO A 79 10.38 14.41 18.36
CA PRO A 79 11.19 13.42 19.08
C PRO A 79 10.88 13.31 20.58
N GLU A 80 10.46 14.42 21.22
CA GLU A 80 10.04 14.44 22.61
C GLU A 80 8.70 13.73 22.84
N ASP A 81 7.77 13.82 21.89
CA ASP A 81 6.47 13.15 21.96
C ASP A 81 6.59 11.67 21.60
N GLU A 82 7.46 11.35 20.65
CA GLU A 82 7.74 9.97 20.25
C GLU A 82 8.31 9.14 21.42
N LYS A 83 9.11 9.74 22.28
CA LYS A 83 9.65 9.09 23.49
C LYS A 83 8.58 8.69 24.53
N LYS A 84 7.38 9.26 24.45
CA LYS A 84 6.25 8.89 25.31
C LYS A 84 5.61 7.57 24.91
N PHE A 85 5.91 7.06 23.70
CA PHE A 85 5.34 5.84 23.16
C PHE A 85 6.27 4.64 23.37
N THR A 86 5.67 3.50 23.71
CA THR A 86 6.33 2.21 23.59
C THR A 86 6.10 1.68 22.18
N LYS A 87 7.17 1.48 21.42
CA LYS A 87 7.08 0.98 20.05
C LYS A 87 6.93 -0.54 20.05
N VAL A 88 5.94 -1.01 19.30
CA VAL A 88 5.76 -2.42 18.96
C VAL A 88 5.75 -2.51 17.44
N THR A 89 6.70 -3.22 16.87
CA THR A 89 6.82 -3.41 15.42
C THR A 89 6.58 -4.87 15.08
N TYR A 90 5.89 -5.09 13.96
CA TYR A 90 5.69 -6.40 13.34
C TYR A 90 5.99 -6.23 11.87
N ASN A 91 7.21 -6.57 11.47
CA ASN A 91 7.69 -6.29 10.12
C ASN A 91 7.22 -7.33 9.10
N TYR A 92 7.33 -7.00 7.81
CA TYR A 92 6.93 -7.90 6.73
C TYR A 92 7.62 -9.26 6.76
N TYR A 93 8.87 -9.31 7.19
CA TYR A 93 9.61 -10.57 7.29
C TYR A 93 9.02 -11.48 8.39
N GLU A 94 8.71 -10.91 9.55
CA GLU A 94 8.03 -11.62 10.63
C GLU A 94 6.63 -12.07 10.19
N GLN A 95 5.90 -11.20 9.49
CA GLN A 95 4.59 -11.49 8.95
C GLN A 95 4.64 -12.65 7.95
N LEU A 96 5.49 -12.59 6.92
CA LEU A 96 5.61 -13.65 5.92
C LEU A 96 6.10 -14.98 6.52
N ASN A 97 7.00 -14.94 7.50
CA ASN A 97 7.45 -16.15 8.19
C ASN A 97 6.37 -16.77 9.08
N GLY A 98 5.44 -15.97 9.58
CA GLY A 98 4.30 -16.44 10.38
C GLY A 98 3.13 -16.98 9.55
N TYR A 99 3.15 -16.81 8.22
CA TYR A 99 2.08 -17.27 7.34
C TYR A 99 2.15 -18.78 7.07
N ASP A 100 0.99 -19.41 6.98
CA ASP A 100 0.87 -20.84 6.68
C ASP A 100 1.08 -21.13 5.20
N PHE A 101 0.58 -20.29 4.32
CA PHE A 101 0.51 -20.51 2.88
C PHE A 101 1.46 -19.61 2.08
N LEU A 102 1.32 -18.29 2.18
CA LEU A 102 2.13 -17.34 1.41
C LEU A 102 3.59 -17.35 1.86
N LYS A 103 4.52 -17.67 0.95
CA LYS A 103 5.96 -17.80 1.25
C LYS A 103 6.84 -16.80 0.52
N THR A 104 6.37 -16.23 -0.60
CA THR A 104 7.18 -15.35 -1.43
C THR A 104 6.40 -14.17 -1.97
N LEU A 105 7.08 -13.04 -2.14
CA LEU A 105 6.58 -11.83 -2.79
C LEU A 105 7.50 -11.44 -3.94
N GLY A 106 6.94 -11.32 -5.14
CA GLY A 106 7.59 -10.73 -6.30
C GLY A 106 7.24 -9.25 -6.43
N ILE A 107 8.22 -8.42 -6.77
CA ILE A 107 8.03 -7.01 -7.09
C ILE A 107 8.60 -6.78 -8.48
N GLY A 108 7.75 -6.35 -9.41
CA GLY A 108 8.10 -6.15 -10.81
C GLY A 108 7.70 -4.78 -11.33
N TYR A 109 8.42 -4.34 -12.35
CA TYR A 109 8.12 -3.13 -13.13
C TYR A 109 8.05 -3.51 -14.59
N HIS A 110 7.00 -3.06 -15.26
CA HIS A 110 6.83 -3.24 -16.69
C HIS A 110 6.80 -1.86 -17.36
N PHE A 111 7.75 -1.61 -18.26
CA PHE A 111 7.82 -0.36 -19.01
C PHE A 111 7.08 -0.50 -20.32
N TYR A 112 6.21 0.46 -20.64
CA TYR A 112 5.41 0.40 -21.84
C TYR A 112 5.47 1.70 -22.64
N GLN A 113 5.21 1.57 -23.94
CA GLN A 113 5.00 2.68 -24.87
C GLN A 113 3.55 2.62 -25.39
N GLY A 114 2.96 3.75 -25.62
CA GLY A 114 1.59 3.84 -26.10
C GLY A 114 0.54 3.81 -24.98
N ARG A 115 -0.55 3.06 -25.18
CA ARG A 115 -1.65 3.02 -24.20
C ARG A 115 -1.39 1.98 -23.13
N TYR A 116 -1.59 2.36 -21.86
CA TYR A 116 -1.43 1.46 -20.72
C TYR A 116 -2.41 0.27 -20.76
N THR A 117 -3.59 0.45 -21.37
CA THR A 117 -4.58 -0.62 -21.52
C THR A 117 -4.05 -1.79 -22.33
N ASN A 118 -3.21 -1.53 -23.34
CA ASN A 118 -2.53 -2.60 -24.09
C ASN A 118 -1.44 -3.26 -23.23
N ALA A 119 -0.68 -2.46 -22.50
CA ALA A 119 0.38 -2.96 -21.64
C ALA A 119 -0.16 -3.82 -20.48
N ILE A 120 -1.35 -3.52 -19.96
CA ILE A 120 -2.03 -4.37 -18.98
C ILE A 120 -2.18 -5.79 -19.53
N LEU A 121 -2.60 -5.94 -20.79
CA LEU A 121 -2.86 -7.25 -21.40
C LEU A 121 -1.57 -8.08 -21.59
N GLU A 122 -0.41 -7.45 -21.62
CA GLU A 122 0.87 -8.14 -21.70
C GLU A 122 1.28 -8.78 -20.37
N VAL A 123 0.81 -8.25 -19.24
CA VAL A 123 1.22 -8.66 -17.90
C VAL A 123 0.09 -9.24 -17.04
N LEU A 124 -1.16 -9.06 -17.46
CA LEU A 124 -2.33 -9.58 -16.75
C LEU A 124 -2.47 -11.08 -16.98
N ASP A 125 -2.20 -11.85 -15.93
CA ASP A 125 -2.52 -13.28 -15.89
C ASP A 125 -3.93 -13.47 -15.34
N THR A 126 -4.89 -13.80 -16.22
CA THR A 126 -6.30 -13.99 -15.86
C THR A 126 -6.58 -15.31 -15.14
N ASP A 127 -5.57 -16.16 -14.91
CA ASP A 127 -5.67 -17.32 -14.02
C ASP A 127 -5.34 -16.96 -12.57
N LYS A 128 -4.81 -15.76 -12.34
CA LYS A 128 -4.48 -15.21 -11.01
C LYS A 128 -5.57 -14.30 -10.49
N LYS A 129 -5.84 -14.40 -9.20
CA LYS A 129 -6.72 -13.47 -8.49
C LYS A 129 -6.06 -12.10 -8.44
N THR A 130 -6.59 -11.14 -9.20
CA THR A 130 -5.89 -9.87 -9.48
C THR A 130 -6.67 -8.66 -8.99
N ILE A 131 -6.00 -7.75 -8.28
CA ILE A 131 -6.46 -6.36 -8.11
C ILE A 131 -5.73 -5.49 -9.14
N LEU A 132 -6.49 -4.91 -10.05
CA LEU A 132 -6.01 -4.00 -11.08
C LEU A 132 -6.34 -2.55 -10.73
N HIS A 133 -5.31 -1.75 -10.45
CA HIS A 133 -5.45 -0.33 -10.19
C HIS A 133 -5.19 0.46 -11.46
N ILE A 134 -6.24 0.95 -12.12
CA ILE A 134 -6.10 1.86 -13.25
C ILE A 134 -5.81 3.29 -12.79
N PRO A 135 -5.19 4.14 -13.65
CA PRO A 135 -4.83 5.49 -13.27
C PRO A 135 -6.06 6.38 -13.01
N SER A 136 -5.89 7.37 -12.15
CA SER A 136 -6.90 8.42 -11.96
C SER A 136 -7.11 9.19 -13.27
N VAL A 137 -8.32 9.65 -13.52
CA VAL A 137 -8.66 10.50 -14.70
C VAL A 137 -7.81 11.78 -14.81
N ASN A 138 -7.19 12.20 -13.70
CA ASN A 138 -6.30 13.37 -13.68
C ASN A 138 -4.84 13.01 -13.96
N SER A 139 -4.52 11.74 -14.09
CA SER A 139 -3.17 11.27 -14.41
C SER A 139 -2.86 11.47 -15.91
N GLY A 140 -1.57 11.63 -16.22
CA GLY A 140 -1.11 11.76 -17.61
C GLY A 140 -1.27 10.47 -18.43
N GLU A 141 -1.38 9.33 -17.76
CA GLU A 141 -1.54 8.02 -18.39
C GLU A 141 -2.99 7.71 -18.77
N SER A 142 -3.98 8.34 -18.09
CA SER A 142 -5.41 8.13 -18.36
C SER A 142 -5.84 8.78 -19.69
N THR A 143 -6.72 8.08 -20.40
CA THR A 143 -7.45 8.66 -21.55
C THR A 143 -8.52 9.65 -21.12
N LYS A 144 -8.71 9.85 -19.81
CA LYS A 144 -9.75 10.67 -19.16
C LYS A 144 -11.16 10.10 -19.26
N ASP A 145 -11.32 8.93 -19.82
CA ASP A 145 -12.57 8.18 -19.91
C ASP A 145 -12.40 6.80 -19.25
N LYS A 146 -12.52 6.80 -17.93
CA LYS A 146 -12.28 5.61 -17.09
C LYS A 146 -13.22 4.44 -17.41
N HIS A 147 -14.46 4.71 -17.83
CA HIS A 147 -15.42 3.66 -18.17
C HIS A 147 -15.02 2.97 -19.48
N ASN A 148 -14.68 3.73 -20.51
CA ASN A 148 -14.14 3.16 -21.73
C ASN A 148 -12.82 2.41 -21.51
N GLU A 149 -11.99 2.83 -20.54
CA GLU A 149 -10.76 2.11 -20.17
C GLU A 149 -11.07 0.75 -19.55
N VAL A 150 -12.08 0.69 -18.64
CA VAL A 150 -12.53 -0.57 -18.02
C VAL A 150 -13.17 -1.47 -19.08
N ASP A 151 -14.08 -0.94 -19.89
CA ASP A 151 -14.74 -1.70 -20.96
C ASP A 151 -13.72 -2.30 -21.93
N PHE A 152 -12.71 -1.52 -22.33
CA PHE A 152 -11.63 -2.01 -23.20
C PHE A 152 -10.87 -3.20 -22.57
N ILE A 153 -10.57 -3.11 -21.28
CA ILE A 153 -9.85 -4.19 -20.57
C ILE A 153 -10.74 -5.43 -20.49
N ILE A 154 -12.02 -5.27 -20.13
CA ILE A 154 -12.97 -6.40 -20.05
C ILE A 154 -13.18 -7.04 -21.41
N ASP A 155 -13.40 -6.24 -22.44
CA ASP A 155 -13.59 -6.72 -23.82
C ASP A 155 -12.36 -7.45 -24.36
N ALA A 156 -11.17 -7.03 -23.95
CA ALA A 156 -9.95 -7.72 -24.34
C ALA A 156 -9.80 -9.09 -23.65
N ILE A 157 -10.24 -9.21 -22.40
CA ILE A 157 -10.24 -10.48 -21.64
C ILE A 157 -11.27 -11.45 -22.23
N GLY A 158 -12.51 -10.98 -22.50
CA GLY A 158 -13.58 -11.88 -22.91
C GLY A 158 -14.87 -11.18 -23.31
N ASP A 159 -15.90 -12.00 -23.52
CA ASP A 159 -17.25 -11.53 -23.86
C ASP A 159 -18.09 -11.43 -22.57
N VAL A 160 -18.67 -10.27 -22.33
CA VAL A 160 -19.58 -10.07 -21.19
C VAL A 160 -20.84 -10.90 -21.40
N LEU A 161 -21.11 -11.81 -20.49
CA LEU A 161 -22.31 -12.66 -20.51
C LEU A 161 -23.47 -12.00 -19.79
N LYS A 162 -23.20 -11.45 -18.60
CA LYS A 162 -24.19 -10.76 -17.75
C LYS A 162 -23.48 -9.95 -16.67
N GLN A 163 -24.21 -8.97 -16.14
CA GLN A 163 -23.91 -8.37 -14.85
C GLN A 163 -24.98 -8.78 -13.85
N ASP A 164 -24.55 -9.26 -12.69
CA ASP A 164 -25.46 -9.65 -11.62
C ASP A 164 -26.12 -8.42 -11.00
N ILE A 165 -27.43 -8.41 -10.92
CA ILE A 165 -28.21 -7.23 -10.47
C ILE A 165 -28.07 -7.00 -8.97
N GLU A 166 -27.88 -8.07 -8.17
CA GLU A 166 -27.79 -7.99 -6.71
C GLU A 166 -26.39 -7.62 -6.25
N THR A 167 -25.38 -8.26 -6.83
CA THR A 167 -23.97 -8.10 -6.44
C THR A 167 -23.21 -7.09 -7.28
N GLY A 168 -23.67 -6.77 -8.48
CA GLY A 168 -22.94 -5.94 -9.45
C GLY A 168 -21.79 -6.65 -10.16
N VAL A 169 -21.54 -7.93 -9.87
CA VAL A 169 -20.43 -8.69 -10.46
C VAL A 169 -20.67 -8.96 -11.94
N ILE A 170 -19.66 -8.71 -12.76
CA ILE A 170 -19.67 -8.91 -14.20
C ILE A 170 -19.13 -10.31 -14.50
N HIS A 171 -19.90 -11.12 -15.22
CA HIS A 171 -19.49 -12.44 -15.68
C HIS A 171 -18.98 -12.34 -17.11
N VAL A 172 -17.70 -12.68 -17.30
CA VAL A 172 -16.99 -12.55 -18.58
C VAL A 172 -16.54 -13.93 -19.06
N LYS A 173 -16.90 -14.31 -20.28
CA LYS A 173 -16.42 -15.54 -20.89
C LYS A 173 -15.06 -15.26 -21.55
N ARG A 174 -14.00 -15.79 -20.97
CA ARG A 174 -12.63 -15.61 -21.46
C ARG A 174 -12.48 -16.16 -22.88
N LYS A 175 -11.85 -15.37 -23.77
CA LYS A 175 -11.70 -15.71 -25.20
C LYS A 175 -10.81 -16.92 -25.43
N THR A 176 -9.83 -17.16 -24.57
CA THR A 176 -8.81 -18.19 -24.78
C THR A 176 -9.31 -19.60 -24.58
N ASP A 177 -10.17 -19.84 -23.58
CA ASP A 177 -10.60 -21.18 -23.15
C ASP A 177 -12.08 -21.27 -22.80
N GLY A 178 -12.81 -20.15 -22.80
CA GLY A 178 -14.21 -20.11 -22.45
C GLY A 178 -14.51 -20.16 -20.95
N LYS A 179 -13.51 -20.10 -20.07
CA LYS A 179 -13.71 -20.00 -18.62
C LYS A 179 -14.51 -18.74 -18.29
N ILE A 180 -15.45 -18.86 -17.37
CA ILE A 180 -16.22 -17.71 -16.89
C ILE A 180 -15.45 -17.07 -15.74
N LEU A 181 -15.05 -15.83 -15.95
CA LEU A 181 -14.42 -14.99 -14.95
C LEU A 181 -15.43 -14.07 -14.29
N LYS A 182 -15.27 -13.82 -13.02
CA LYS A 182 -16.07 -12.90 -12.22
C LYS A 182 -15.27 -11.65 -11.94
N ILE A 183 -15.74 -10.52 -12.46
CA ILE A 183 -15.04 -9.23 -12.38
C ILE A 183 -15.86 -8.26 -11.54
N ALA A 184 -15.22 -7.61 -10.57
CA ALA A 184 -15.79 -6.52 -9.78
C ALA A 184 -15.24 -5.17 -10.29
N ASP A 185 -16.12 -4.30 -10.77
CA ASP A 185 -15.78 -2.95 -11.21
C ASP A 185 -16.07 -1.94 -10.08
N LEU A 186 -15.00 -1.45 -9.43
CA LEU A 186 -15.07 -0.39 -8.41
C LEU A 186 -14.84 1.01 -8.99
N VAL A 187 -14.78 1.14 -10.30
CA VAL A 187 -14.62 2.42 -11.02
C VAL A 187 -15.96 3.15 -11.18
N GLU A 188 -17.07 2.43 -10.98
CA GLU A 188 -18.44 2.94 -11.08
C GLU A 188 -18.65 4.23 -10.27
N ASP A 189 -19.30 5.22 -10.90
CA ASP A 189 -19.57 6.53 -10.30
C ASP A 189 -20.79 6.53 -9.39
N THR A 190 -21.77 5.69 -9.72
CA THR A 190 -23.03 5.62 -8.99
C THR A 190 -22.81 5.01 -7.62
N GLN A 191 -23.04 5.79 -6.57
CA GLN A 191 -22.84 5.34 -5.18
C GLN A 191 -23.58 4.02 -4.90
N LYS A 192 -24.80 3.89 -5.37
CA LYS A 192 -25.64 2.70 -5.16
C LYS A 192 -25.01 1.42 -5.76
N GLU A 193 -24.52 1.49 -6.98
CA GLU A 193 -23.91 0.33 -7.64
C GLU A 193 -22.56 -0.01 -6.99
N ARG A 194 -21.78 1.00 -6.62
CA ARG A 194 -20.54 0.80 -5.87
C ARG A 194 -20.77 0.16 -4.51
N ASP A 195 -21.81 0.59 -3.78
CA ASP A 195 -22.16 0.03 -2.46
C ASP A 195 -22.57 -1.45 -2.56
N LYS A 196 -23.25 -1.86 -3.65
CA LYS A 196 -23.58 -3.28 -3.90
C LYS A 196 -22.30 -4.11 -4.03
N ILE A 197 -21.38 -3.69 -4.92
CA ILE A 197 -20.15 -4.42 -5.17
C ILE A 197 -19.29 -4.45 -3.89
N GLN A 198 -19.17 -3.32 -3.18
CA GLN A 198 -18.43 -3.27 -1.92
C GLN A 198 -19.08 -4.12 -0.83
N GLY A 199 -20.42 -4.16 -0.76
CA GLY A 199 -21.16 -5.06 0.13
C GLY A 199 -20.81 -6.50 -0.17
N TYR A 200 -20.92 -6.92 -1.43
CA TYR A 200 -20.55 -8.26 -1.85
C TYR A 200 -19.09 -8.62 -1.52
N LEU A 201 -18.15 -7.71 -1.80
CA LEU A 201 -16.73 -7.94 -1.52
C LEU A 201 -16.41 -8.07 -0.02
N ARG A 202 -17.24 -7.53 0.87
CA ARG A 202 -17.09 -7.72 2.33
C ARG A 202 -17.53 -9.10 2.80
N ASP A 203 -18.46 -9.72 2.09
CA ASP A 203 -19.06 -11.01 2.43
C ASP A 203 -18.40 -12.19 1.73
N ILE A 204 -17.39 -11.94 0.89
CA ILE A 204 -16.60 -12.96 0.20
C ILE A 204 -15.89 -13.85 1.22
N ASN A 205 -16.04 -15.18 1.04
CA ASN A 205 -15.40 -16.18 1.88
C ASN A 205 -14.73 -17.31 1.07
N SER A 206 -14.69 -17.19 -0.26
CA SER A 206 -14.03 -18.13 -1.16
C SER A 206 -13.22 -17.42 -2.23
N ALA A 207 -12.10 -18.02 -2.62
CA ALA A 207 -11.31 -17.55 -3.75
C ALA A 207 -12.09 -17.57 -5.07
N ASP A 208 -13.10 -18.43 -5.19
CA ASP A 208 -13.90 -18.58 -6.40
C ASP A 208 -15.02 -17.52 -6.53
N ASP A 209 -15.17 -16.64 -5.55
CA ASP A 209 -16.22 -15.63 -5.60
C ASP A 209 -15.88 -14.49 -6.56
N ILE A 210 -14.60 -14.11 -6.68
CA ILE A 210 -14.11 -13.08 -7.59
C ILE A 210 -12.77 -13.52 -8.20
N ASP A 211 -12.55 -13.17 -9.47
CA ASP A 211 -11.28 -13.39 -10.16
C ASP A 211 -10.47 -12.09 -10.31
N ILE A 212 -11.15 -10.99 -10.68
CA ILE A 212 -10.47 -9.70 -10.93
C ILE A 212 -11.27 -8.57 -10.28
N ILE A 213 -10.57 -7.67 -9.60
CA ILE A 213 -11.12 -6.41 -9.11
C ILE A 213 -10.46 -5.28 -9.87
N ILE A 214 -11.24 -4.41 -10.54
CA ILE A 214 -10.74 -3.21 -11.22
C ILE A 214 -11.10 -1.99 -10.36
N ALA A 215 -10.11 -1.15 -10.05
CA ALA A 215 -10.29 -0.01 -9.18
C ALA A 215 -9.49 1.21 -9.64
N LEU A 216 -9.97 2.42 -9.33
CA LEU A 216 -9.25 3.67 -9.55
C LEU A 216 -8.23 3.91 -8.45
N GLY A 217 -7.01 4.28 -8.85
CA GLY A 217 -5.96 4.70 -7.92
C GLY A 217 -5.75 3.68 -6.80
N MET A 218 -5.83 4.14 -5.56
CA MET A 218 -6.00 3.23 -4.42
C MET A 218 -7.45 2.76 -4.40
N ALA A 219 -7.68 1.44 -4.47
CA ALA A 219 -8.99 0.91 -4.13
C ALA A 219 -9.34 1.44 -2.74
N LYS A 220 -10.40 2.26 -2.68
CA LYS A 220 -10.81 2.86 -1.42
C LYS A 220 -10.98 1.76 -0.38
N GLU A 221 -10.53 2.03 0.81
CA GLU A 221 -10.70 1.20 1.99
C GLU A 221 -12.15 0.70 2.10
N GLY A 222 -12.35 -0.48 2.60
CA GLY A 222 -13.72 -0.94 2.88
C GLY A 222 -14.00 -2.40 2.56
N PHE A 223 -13.05 -3.15 2.01
CA PHE A 223 -13.16 -4.61 1.87
C PHE A 223 -11.83 -5.28 2.17
N ASP A 224 -11.90 -6.50 2.62
CA ASP A 224 -10.77 -7.40 2.80
C ASP A 224 -10.88 -8.53 1.78
N TRP A 225 -9.85 -8.68 0.92
CA TRP A 225 -9.79 -9.74 -0.07
C TRP A 225 -8.46 -10.48 0.03
N PRO A 226 -8.34 -11.47 0.91
CA PRO A 226 -7.08 -12.16 1.16
C PRO A 226 -6.61 -13.00 -0.04
N TYR A 227 -7.50 -13.35 -0.95
CA TYR A 227 -7.23 -14.22 -2.10
C TYR A 227 -6.38 -13.57 -3.20
N CYS A 228 -6.12 -12.27 -3.14
CA CYS A 228 -5.34 -11.55 -4.14
C CYS A 228 -3.95 -12.15 -4.31
N GLU A 229 -3.64 -12.65 -5.50
CA GLU A 229 -2.33 -13.18 -5.89
C GLU A 229 -1.49 -12.14 -6.62
N HIS A 230 -2.14 -11.22 -7.37
CA HIS A 230 -1.46 -10.22 -8.19
C HIS A 230 -2.07 -8.83 -7.96
N ALA A 231 -1.26 -7.91 -7.46
CA ALA A 231 -1.59 -6.48 -7.42
C ALA A 231 -0.91 -5.78 -8.60
N LEU A 232 -1.71 -5.38 -9.58
CA LEU A 232 -1.26 -4.73 -10.81
C LEU A 232 -1.65 -3.26 -10.78
N THR A 233 -0.68 -2.36 -10.95
CA THR A 233 -0.93 -0.91 -10.92
C THR A 233 -0.40 -0.22 -12.16
N VAL A 234 -0.97 0.92 -12.50
CA VAL A 234 -0.54 1.75 -13.64
C VAL A 234 -0.14 3.13 -13.16
N GLY A 235 0.96 3.63 -13.72
CA GLY A 235 1.44 4.98 -13.53
C GLY A 235 2.47 5.15 -12.41
N TYR A 236 3.06 6.33 -12.39
CA TYR A 236 4.02 6.70 -11.35
C TYR A 236 3.29 6.92 -10.02
N ARG A 237 3.72 6.24 -8.99
CA ARG A 237 3.23 6.40 -7.62
C ARG A 237 4.24 7.18 -6.81
N GLY A 238 3.88 8.41 -6.45
CA GLY A 238 4.75 9.30 -5.68
C GLY A 238 4.76 9.01 -4.18
N SER A 239 3.77 8.26 -3.68
CA SER A 239 3.67 7.92 -2.26
C SER A 239 4.10 6.49 -2.01
N LEU A 240 5.15 6.34 -1.21
CA LEU A 240 5.62 5.04 -0.76
C LEU A 240 4.58 4.30 0.08
N THR A 241 3.85 5.03 0.92
CA THR A 241 2.75 4.49 1.73
C THR A 241 1.67 3.85 0.85
N GLU A 242 1.31 4.51 -0.28
CA GLU A 242 0.36 3.97 -1.25
C GLU A 242 0.83 2.64 -1.83
N ILE A 243 2.09 2.55 -2.22
CA ILE A 243 2.68 1.32 -2.78
C ILE A 243 2.65 0.20 -1.73
N ILE A 244 3.01 0.49 -0.48
CA ILE A 244 2.98 -0.50 0.60
C ILE A 244 1.57 -0.99 0.88
N GLN A 245 0.58 -0.12 0.89
CA GLN A 245 -0.82 -0.51 1.08
C GLN A 245 -1.31 -1.41 -0.06
N ILE A 246 -0.91 -1.12 -1.31
CA ILE A 246 -1.26 -1.98 -2.46
C ILE A 246 -0.56 -3.35 -2.35
N ILE A 247 0.72 -3.37 -2.02
CA ILE A 247 1.48 -4.62 -1.78
C ILE A 247 0.83 -5.40 -0.64
N GLY A 248 0.45 -4.71 0.46
CA GLY A 248 -0.22 -5.30 1.61
C GLY A 248 -1.53 -6.03 1.29
N ARG A 249 -2.23 -5.63 0.22
CA ARG A 249 -3.44 -6.34 -0.24
C ARG A 249 -3.11 -7.69 -0.87
N ALA A 250 -2.01 -7.78 -1.62
CA ALA A 250 -1.58 -9.05 -2.22
C ALA A 250 -0.86 -9.97 -1.22
N THR A 251 -0.27 -9.41 -0.16
CA THR A 251 0.51 -10.17 0.82
C THR A 251 -0.28 -10.66 2.03
N ARG A 252 -1.59 -10.79 1.93
CA ARG A 252 -2.39 -11.48 2.95
C ARG A 252 -2.27 -12.97 2.79
N ASP A 253 -2.26 -13.70 3.90
CA ASP A 253 -2.18 -15.16 3.88
C ASP A 253 -3.50 -15.77 3.40
N SER A 254 -3.42 -16.75 2.52
CA SER A 254 -4.59 -17.48 2.03
C SER A 254 -4.16 -18.79 1.35
N ASP A 255 -4.97 -19.82 1.47
CA ASP A 255 -4.71 -21.18 1.00
C ASP A 255 -4.64 -21.33 -0.53
N ASN A 256 -5.17 -20.36 -1.27
CA ASN A 256 -5.12 -20.36 -2.74
C ASN A 256 -3.74 -19.98 -3.31
N LYS A 257 -2.79 -19.49 -2.50
CA LYS A 257 -1.53 -18.96 -3.01
C LYS A 257 -0.33 -19.25 -2.12
N THR A 258 0.80 -19.52 -2.75
CA THR A 258 2.13 -19.59 -2.11
C THR A 258 3.04 -18.43 -2.51
N HIS A 259 2.63 -17.68 -3.53
CA HIS A 259 3.34 -16.53 -4.09
C HIS A 259 2.37 -15.38 -4.31
N ALA A 260 2.80 -14.17 -4.00
CA ALA A 260 2.12 -12.93 -4.36
C ALA A 260 3.01 -12.10 -5.29
N GLN A 261 2.39 -11.42 -6.25
CA GLN A 261 3.09 -10.56 -7.20
C GLN A 261 2.54 -9.12 -7.09
N PHE A 262 3.44 -8.16 -7.00
CA PHE A 262 3.16 -6.75 -7.27
C PHE A 262 3.82 -6.38 -8.59
N THR A 263 3.07 -5.75 -9.51
CA THR A 263 3.60 -5.25 -10.77
C THR A 263 3.14 -3.81 -10.98
N ASN A 264 4.07 -2.91 -11.29
CA ASN A 264 3.74 -1.53 -11.65
C ASN A 264 4.11 -1.27 -13.12
N LEU A 265 3.12 -0.84 -13.90
CA LEU A 265 3.30 -0.40 -15.28
C LEU A 265 3.69 1.06 -15.29
N ILE A 266 4.81 1.38 -15.95
CA ILE A 266 5.35 2.73 -16.05
C ILE A 266 5.45 3.12 -17.52
N ALA A 267 4.84 4.24 -17.88
CA ALA A 267 4.98 4.81 -19.21
C ALA A 267 6.44 5.21 -19.43
N GLN A 268 7.00 4.82 -20.57
CA GLN A 268 8.30 5.23 -21.04
C GLN A 268 8.12 6.30 -22.11
N PRO A 269 7.90 7.58 -21.74
CA PRO A 269 7.85 8.66 -22.71
C PRO A 269 9.28 8.92 -23.16
N ASN A 270 9.61 8.89 -24.39
CA ASN A 270 10.84 9.37 -25.07
C ASN A 270 12.02 9.84 -24.19
N ALA A 271 12.05 9.47 -22.92
CA ALA A 271 13.10 9.77 -21.95
C ALA A 271 14.29 8.86 -22.27
N GLU A 272 15.49 9.41 -22.16
CA GLU A 272 16.71 8.61 -22.27
C GLU A 272 16.66 7.50 -21.21
N ASP A 273 17.08 6.28 -21.58
CA ASP A 273 17.05 5.09 -20.73
C ASP A 273 17.64 5.30 -19.32
N ASP A 274 18.57 6.25 -19.18
CA ASP A 274 19.22 6.53 -17.91
C ASP A 274 18.33 7.30 -16.90
N GLU A 275 17.44 8.19 -17.34
CA GLU A 275 16.47 8.86 -16.47
C GLU A 275 15.43 7.87 -15.96
N VAL A 276 14.97 6.97 -16.83
CA VAL A 276 14.03 5.90 -16.44
C VAL A 276 14.69 4.95 -15.44
N LYS A 277 15.93 4.52 -15.69
CA LYS A 277 16.70 3.68 -14.77
C LYS A 277 16.92 4.35 -13.42
N LEU A 278 17.23 5.65 -13.40
CA LEU A 278 17.40 6.41 -12.16
C LEU A 278 16.09 6.48 -11.36
N SER A 279 14.98 6.77 -12.03
CA SER A 279 13.65 6.83 -11.41
C SER A 279 13.25 5.48 -10.81
N VAL A 280 13.45 4.39 -11.55
CA VAL A 280 13.19 3.02 -11.08
C VAL A 280 14.09 2.64 -9.93
N ASN A 281 15.39 2.95 -10.02
CA ASN A 281 16.32 2.69 -8.92
C ASN A 281 15.94 3.45 -7.64
N ASN A 282 15.49 4.70 -7.76
CA ASN A 282 15.06 5.48 -6.61
C ASN A 282 13.77 4.90 -6.01
N MET A 283 12.84 4.45 -6.84
CA MET A 283 11.62 3.79 -6.38
C MET A 283 11.91 2.43 -5.74
N LEU A 284 12.78 1.61 -6.34
CA LEU A 284 13.22 0.33 -5.75
C LEU A 284 13.95 0.55 -4.41
N LYS A 285 14.81 1.56 -4.33
CA LYS A 285 15.45 1.95 -3.07
C LYS A 285 14.42 2.39 -2.04
N ALA A 286 13.43 3.17 -2.42
CA ALA A 286 12.37 3.63 -1.53
C ALA A 286 11.51 2.45 -1.03
N ILE A 287 11.11 1.53 -1.90
CA ILE A 287 10.36 0.31 -1.52
C ILE A 287 11.23 -0.58 -0.63
N THR A 288 12.49 -0.81 -1.02
CA THR A 288 13.41 -1.63 -0.23
C THR A 288 13.71 -0.96 1.11
N ALA A 289 13.92 0.35 1.13
CA ALA A 289 14.08 1.11 2.36
C ALA A 289 12.84 1.01 3.24
N SER A 290 11.64 1.12 2.69
CA SER A 290 10.41 1.01 3.49
C SER A 290 10.17 -0.39 4.02
N LEU A 291 10.36 -1.42 3.20
CA LEU A 291 10.28 -2.81 3.64
C LEU A 291 11.39 -3.16 4.65
N LEU A 292 12.55 -2.50 4.56
CA LEU A 292 13.68 -2.65 5.48
C LEU A 292 13.67 -1.64 6.62
N MET A 293 13.12 -0.43 6.45
CA MET A 293 13.09 0.61 7.50
C MET A 293 12.11 0.28 8.60
N GLU A 294 11.13 -0.56 8.37
CA GLU A 294 10.47 -1.25 9.48
C GLU A 294 11.48 -2.07 10.32
N GLN A 295 12.62 -2.45 9.73
CA GLN A 295 13.74 -3.09 10.44
C GLN A 295 14.84 -2.11 10.88
N VAL A 296 15.01 -0.97 10.23
CA VAL A 296 16.11 0.00 10.45
C VAL A 296 15.87 0.94 11.62
N LEU A 297 14.69 0.95 12.20
CA LEU A 297 14.51 1.43 13.57
C LEU A 297 15.05 0.41 14.61
N ALA A 298 15.53 -0.77 14.17
CA ALA A 298 16.37 -1.64 14.99
C ALA A 298 17.82 -1.14 14.90
N PRO A 299 18.47 -0.85 16.03
CA PRO A 299 19.76 -0.18 16.04
C PRO A 299 20.85 -1.05 15.43
N ASN A 300 21.70 -0.45 14.60
CA ASN A 300 23.05 -0.92 14.24
C ASN A 300 23.20 -1.94 13.09
N TRP A 301 22.61 -1.68 11.93
CA TRP A 301 23.09 -2.35 10.72
C TRP A 301 24.32 -1.62 10.16
N LYS A 302 25.44 -2.34 10.04
CA LYS A 302 26.66 -1.83 9.39
C LYS A 302 26.75 -2.36 7.98
N PHE A 303 26.71 -1.44 7.00
CA PHE A 303 26.96 -1.78 5.61
C PHE A 303 28.47 -1.98 5.39
N LYS A 304 28.86 -3.14 4.88
CA LYS A 304 30.24 -3.46 4.56
C LYS A 304 30.39 -4.00 3.16
N THR A 305 31.55 -3.79 2.56
CA THR A 305 31.88 -4.36 1.26
C THR A 305 32.00 -5.87 1.35
N LYS A 306 31.31 -6.60 0.46
CA LYS A 306 31.53 -8.04 0.28
C LYS A 306 32.80 -8.26 -0.54
N VAL A 307 33.83 -8.82 0.06
CA VAL A 307 35.17 -9.00 -0.55
C VAL A 307 35.23 -10.29 -1.35
N SER A 308 34.56 -11.37 -0.92
CA SER A 308 34.51 -12.67 -1.59
C SER A 308 33.15 -13.33 -1.42
N ASP A 309 32.89 -14.40 -2.18
CA ASP A 309 31.61 -15.13 -2.07
C ASP A 309 31.46 -15.86 -0.71
N ASP A 310 32.56 -16.22 -0.07
CA ASP A 310 32.60 -16.87 1.23
C ASP A 310 32.52 -15.87 2.39
N ASP A 311 32.55 -14.57 2.11
CA ASP A 311 32.51 -13.50 3.09
C ASP A 311 31.07 -13.31 3.64
N LYS A 312 30.73 -14.07 4.69
CA LYS A 312 29.41 -14.05 5.32
C LYS A 312 29.25 -12.83 6.22
N ALA A 313 28.07 -12.23 6.19
CA ALA A 313 27.70 -11.15 7.09
C ALA A 313 27.59 -11.68 8.54
N LYS A 314 28.08 -10.89 9.48
CA LYS A 314 27.84 -11.12 10.93
C LYS A 314 26.47 -10.56 11.32
N PRO A 315 25.89 -10.97 12.46
CA PRO A 315 24.67 -10.34 12.96
C PRO A 315 24.84 -8.81 13.06
N GLY A 316 23.92 -8.06 12.45
CA GLY A 316 24.01 -6.61 12.36
C GLY A 316 24.88 -6.07 11.21
N GLU A 317 25.39 -6.91 10.32
CA GLU A 317 26.13 -6.49 9.13
C GLU A 317 25.37 -6.84 7.86
N ILE A 318 25.33 -5.90 6.91
CA ILE A 318 24.88 -6.13 5.53
C ILE A 318 26.09 -6.01 4.62
N LYS A 319 26.41 -7.08 3.88
CA LYS A 319 27.55 -7.09 2.95
C LYS A 319 27.06 -6.88 1.52
N ILE A 320 27.51 -5.79 0.88
CA ILE A 320 27.13 -5.41 -0.46
C ILE A 320 28.33 -5.49 -1.38
N ARG A 321 28.19 -6.20 -2.51
CA ARG A 321 29.25 -6.31 -3.53
C ARG A 321 29.40 -4.97 -4.25
N GLY A 322 30.63 -4.46 -4.35
CA GLY A 322 30.94 -3.19 -5.03
C GLY A 322 30.61 -1.92 -4.22
N LEU A 323 30.23 -2.05 -2.94
CA LEU A 323 30.16 -0.90 -2.05
C LEU A 323 31.58 -0.34 -1.88
N LYS A 324 31.80 0.92 -2.25
CA LYS A 324 33.06 1.61 -1.96
C LYS A 324 33.04 2.11 -0.54
N GLU A 325 34.06 1.75 0.23
CA GLU A 325 34.21 2.33 1.58
C GLU A 325 34.42 3.85 1.48
N PRO A 326 33.84 4.62 2.40
CA PRO A 326 34.00 6.08 2.43
C PRO A 326 35.47 6.45 2.49
N SER A 327 35.92 7.34 1.60
CA SER A 327 37.31 7.76 1.47
C SER A 327 37.75 8.77 2.54
N SER A 328 36.83 9.28 3.35
CA SER A 328 37.14 10.23 4.42
C SER A 328 36.36 9.97 5.70
N GLN A 329 36.92 10.33 6.85
CA GLN A 329 36.26 10.20 8.15
C GLN A 329 34.92 10.93 8.19
N ARG A 330 34.85 12.13 7.61
CA ARG A 330 33.60 12.91 7.54
C ARG A 330 32.46 12.18 6.82
N VAL A 331 32.77 11.39 5.78
CA VAL A 331 31.76 10.59 5.07
C VAL A 331 31.43 9.34 5.86
N LYS A 332 32.37 8.78 6.63
CA LYS A 332 32.09 7.68 7.57
C LYS A 332 31.11 8.12 8.66
N ASP A 333 31.34 9.29 9.23
CA ASP A 333 30.50 9.84 10.30
C ASP A 333 29.06 10.09 9.80
N ILE A 334 28.87 10.56 8.55
CA ILE A 334 27.55 10.76 7.92
C ILE A 334 26.82 9.43 7.62
N VAL A 335 27.55 8.34 7.40
CA VAL A 335 26.98 7.01 7.12
C VAL A 335 26.70 6.23 8.41
N GLU A 336 27.35 6.62 9.52
CA GLU A 336 27.17 6.03 10.85
C GLU A 336 26.13 6.77 11.72
N GLU A 337 25.72 8.01 11.36
CA GLU A 337 24.57 8.74 11.90
C GLU A 337 23.25 8.30 11.20
#